data_f9829aede47245000575a45d88ff760e
#
_entry.id   f9829aede47245000575a45d88ff760e
#
_cell.length_a   1.000
_cell.length_b   1.000
_cell.length_c   1.000
_cell.angle_alpha   90.00
_cell.angle_beta   90.00
_cell.angle_gamma   90.00
#
_symmetry.space_group_name_H-M   'P 1'
#
loop_
_entity.id
_entity.type
_entity.pdbx_description
1 polymer ?
#
loop_
_entity_poly.entity_id
_entity_poly.type
_entity_poly.pdbx_seq_one_letter_code
_entity_poly.pdbx_strand_id
1 'polypeptide(L)'
;MSASSRKEKTDSNVENLSKKLDEIINRLDLLEKMILENPENRAAAAAVGMAKFGLGVYGEPLKLAERLKSAERFLRRKPIAQDEISRCIIQALAVKGALNISAITRQVTAMRAKASRRIIRERVQKLHGQGILVKNDGKVPTYELVNKDDQ
;
A
#
# COMPACT_ATOMS: atom_id res chain seq x y z
N MET A 1 -14.43 -16.30 -20.55
CA MET A 1 -14.18 -17.03 -19.31
C MET A 1 -12.71 -17.26 -18.97
N SER A 2 -11.82 -17.37 -19.94
CA SER A 2 -10.37 -17.57 -19.69
C SER A 2 -9.63 -16.31 -19.17
N ALA A 3 -10.05 -15.09 -19.49
CA ALA A 3 -9.40 -13.86 -19.06
C ALA A 3 -9.60 -13.55 -17.57
N SER A 4 -10.78 -13.81 -17.00
CA SER A 4 -11.08 -13.62 -15.58
C SER A 4 -10.29 -14.58 -14.72
N SER A 5 -10.24 -15.86 -15.09
CA SER A 5 -9.48 -16.89 -14.39
C SER A 5 -7.96 -16.66 -14.43
N ARG A 6 -7.44 -16.13 -15.54
CA ARG A 6 -6.02 -15.74 -15.67
C ARG A 6 -5.67 -14.57 -14.76
N LYS A 7 -6.55 -13.57 -14.69
CA LYS A 7 -6.35 -12.39 -13.85
C LYS A 7 -6.33 -12.77 -12.37
N GLU A 8 -7.28 -13.57 -11.91
CA GLU A 8 -7.33 -14.06 -10.53
C GLU A 8 -6.08 -14.88 -10.15
N LYS A 9 -5.58 -15.71 -11.06
CA LYS A 9 -4.39 -16.51 -10.84
C LYS A 9 -3.11 -15.65 -10.78
N THR A 10 -3.01 -14.62 -11.63
CA THR A 10 -1.91 -13.67 -11.62
C THR A 10 -1.94 -12.83 -10.35
N ASP A 11 -3.11 -12.40 -9.92
CA ASP A 11 -3.32 -11.61 -8.72
C ASP A 11 -2.94 -12.39 -7.45
N SER A 12 -3.34 -13.66 -7.38
CA SER A 12 -2.95 -14.55 -6.28
C SER A 12 -1.43 -14.79 -6.24
N ASN A 13 -0.78 -14.89 -7.41
CA ASN A 13 0.67 -15.05 -7.50
C ASN A 13 1.42 -13.81 -7.00
N VAL A 14 0.95 -12.61 -7.35
CA VAL A 14 1.56 -11.34 -6.89
C VAL A 14 1.45 -11.21 -5.37
N GLU A 15 0.30 -11.53 -4.79
CA GLU A 15 0.07 -11.52 -3.35
C GLU A 15 0.99 -12.51 -2.62
N ASN A 16 1.13 -13.74 -3.15
CA ASN A 16 2.03 -14.76 -2.60
C ASN A 16 3.50 -14.33 -2.69
N LEU A 17 3.92 -13.71 -3.79
CA LEU A 17 5.27 -13.18 -3.95
C LEU A 17 5.56 -12.07 -2.96
N SER A 18 4.62 -11.16 -2.73
CA SER A 18 4.76 -10.08 -1.75
C SER A 18 4.94 -10.63 -0.34
N LYS A 19 4.13 -11.62 0.08
CA LYS A 19 4.26 -12.28 1.38
C LYS A 19 5.60 -12.98 1.56
N LYS A 20 6.05 -13.71 0.54
CA LYS A 20 7.36 -14.37 0.56
C LYS A 20 8.50 -13.36 0.65
N LEU A 21 8.39 -12.24 -0.07
CA LEU A 21 9.38 -11.18 -0.04
C LEU A 21 9.48 -10.55 1.35
N ASP A 22 8.35 -10.24 1.99
CA ASP A 22 8.32 -9.72 3.35
C ASP A 22 8.91 -10.71 4.36
N GLU A 23 8.61 -12.00 4.21
CA GLU A 23 9.19 -13.05 5.04
C GLU A 23 10.71 -13.14 4.89
N ILE A 24 11.24 -13.06 3.66
CA ILE A 24 12.68 -13.05 3.37
C ILE A 24 13.34 -11.81 4.00
N ILE A 25 12.74 -10.63 3.86
CA ILE A 25 13.25 -9.39 4.45
C ILE A 25 13.31 -9.51 5.98
N ASN A 26 12.26 -10.04 6.62
CA ASN A 26 12.24 -10.26 8.07
C ASN A 26 13.34 -11.24 8.52
N ARG A 27 13.59 -12.29 7.76
CA ARG A 27 14.70 -13.22 8.05
C ARG A 27 16.06 -12.57 7.88
N LEU A 28 16.24 -11.72 6.86
CA LEU A 28 17.46 -10.95 6.65
C LEU A 28 17.69 -9.94 7.80
N ASP A 29 16.65 -9.27 8.29
CA ASP A 29 16.73 -8.37 9.43
C ASP A 29 17.21 -9.10 10.69
N LEU A 30 16.68 -10.31 10.93
CA LEU A 30 17.10 -11.14 12.04
C LEU A 30 18.57 -11.58 11.92
N LEU A 31 18.98 -12.02 10.73
CA LEU A 31 20.37 -12.40 10.45
C LEU A 31 21.33 -11.22 10.62
N GLU A 32 20.96 -10.05 10.10
CA GLU A 32 21.75 -8.83 10.24
C GLU A 32 21.97 -8.49 11.72
N LYS A 33 20.92 -8.57 12.53
CA LYS A 33 20.99 -8.34 13.96
C LYS A 33 21.96 -9.33 14.65
N MET A 34 21.86 -10.62 14.30
CA MET A 34 22.74 -11.65 14.86
C MET A 34 24.21 -11.44 14.45
N ILE A 35 24.45 -10.97 13.23
CA ILE A 35 25.80 -10.72 12.70
C ILE A 35 26.40 -9.45 13.31
N LEU A 36 25.59 -8.39 13.53
CA LEU A 36 26.05 -7.14 14.15
C LEU A 36 26.44 -7.30 15.62
N GLU A 37 25.92 -8.31 16.30
CA GLU A 37 26.35 -8.65 17.66
C GLU A 37 27.77 -9.20 17.70
N ASN A 38 28.35 -9.57 16.55
CA ASN A 38 29.67 -10.18 16.43
C ASN A 38 30.60 -9.31 15.55
N PRO A 39 31.56 -8.54 16.11
CA PRO A 39 32.33 -7.55 15.36
C PRO A 39 33.25 -8.14 14.27
N GLU A 40 33.48 -9.44 14.26
CA GLU A 40 34.31 -10.11 13.26
C GLU A 40 33.62 -10.33 11.91
N ASN A 41 32.30 -10.11 11.83
CA ASN A 41 31.47 -10.45 10.66
C ASN A 41 31.02 -9.24 9.82
N ARG A 42 31.86 -8.20 9.72
CA ARG A 42 31.50 -6.97 8.95
C ARG A 42 31.19 -7.23 7.49
N ALA A 43 31.91 -8.15 6.83
CA ALA A 43 31.69 -8.51 5.44
C ALA A 43 30.33 -9.19 5.25
N ALA A 44 29.93 -10.08 6.17
CA ALA A 44 28.64 -10.74 6.14
C ALA A 44 27.50 -9.75 6.37
N ALA A 45 27.65 -8.80 7.31
CA ALA A 45 26.67 -7.72 7.55
C ALA A 45 26.48 -6.85 6.30
N ALA A 46 27.54 -6.50 5.59
CA ALA A 46 27.47 -5.75 4.34
C ALA A 46 26.73 -6.53 3.24
N ALA A 47 26.99 -7.85 3.11
CA ALA A 47 26.29 -8.72 2.15
C ALA A 47 24.78 -8.80 2.43
N VAL A 48 24.36 -8.92 3.69
CA VAL A 48 22.96 -8.92 4.09
C VAL A 48 22.31 -7.56 3.79
N GLY A 49 22.98 -6.46 4.07
CA GLY A 49 22.51 -5.10 3.77
C GLY A 49 22.27 -4.89 2.27
N MET A 50 23.19 -5.36 1.42
CA MET A 50 23.05 -5.32 -0.04
C MET A 50 21.86 -6.17 -0.53
N ALA A 51 21.68 -7.36 0.02
CA ALA A 51 20.54 -8.21 -0.29
C ALA A 51 19.21 -7.57 0.10
N LYS A 52 19.13 -6.95 1.27
CA LYS A 52 17.93 -6.19 1.72
C LYS A 52 17.62 -5.02 0.78
N PHE A 53 18.64 -4.28 0.37
CA PHE A 53 18.47 -3.19 -0.59
C PHE A 53 17.92 -3.68 -1.92
N GLY A 54 18.47 -4.75 -2.48
CA GLY A 54 17.99 -5.36 -3.72
C GLY A 54 16.53 -5.83 -3.62
N LEU A 55 16.14 -6.47 -2.52
CA LEU A 55 14.77 -6.90 -2.27
C LEU A 55 13.81 -5.72 -2.08
N GLY A 56 14.26 -4.63 -1.45
CA GLY A 56 13.49 -3.40 -1.30
C GLY A 56 13.13 -2.75 -2.64
N VAL A 57 14.04 -2.78 -3.61
CA VAL A 57 13.79 -2.28 -4.97
C VAL A 57 12.65 -3.05 -5.66
N TYR A 58 12.55 -4.36 -5.46
CA TYR A 58 11.45 -5.17 -6.01
C TYR A 58 10.17 -5.12 -5.16
N GLY A 59 10.28 -4.83 -3.87
CA GLY A 59 9.15 -4.77 -2.95
C GLY A 59 8.17 -3.65 -3.25
N GLU A 60 8.63 -2.47 -3.63
CA GLU A 60 7.78 -1.32 -3.93
C GLU A 60 6.84 -1.55 -5.15
N PRO A 61 7.30 -2.08 -6.29
CA PRO A 61 6.41 -2.43 -7.41
C PRO A 61 5.35 -3.46 -7.03
N LEU A 62 5.68 -4.45 -6.19
CA LEU A 62 4.72 -5.45 -5.72
C LEU A 62 3.67 -4.84 -4.80
N LYS A 63 4.07 -3.97 -3.87
CA LYS A 63 3.14 -3.23 -3.00
C LYS A 63 2.21 -2.33 -3.80
N LEU A 64 2.73 -1.65 -4.82
CA LEU A 64 1.92 -0.86 -5.74
C LEU A 64 0.87 -1.72 -6.44
N ALA A 65 1.25 -2.88 -6.97
CA ALA A 65 0.35 -3.81 -7.63
C ALA A 65 -0.78 -4.28 -6.70
N GLU A 66 -0.47 -4.59 -5.43
CA GLU A 66 -1.47 -4.95 -4.42
C GLU A 66 -2.44 -3.81 -4.14
N ARG A 67 -1.94 -2.58 -3.98
CA ARG A 67 -2.80 -1.41 -3.76
C ARG A 67 -3.71 -1.13 -4.94
N LEU A 68 -3.22 -1.24 -6.17
CA LEU A 68 -4.03 -1.06 -7.39
C LEU A 68 -5.14 -2.11 -7.48
N LYS A 69 -4.85 -3.34 -7.13
CA LYS A 69 -5.84 -4.43 -7.06
C LYS A 69 -6.92 -4.17 -6.02
N SER A 70 -6.53 -3.74 -4.82
CA SER A 70 -7.48 -3.37 -3.76
C SER A 70 -8.35 -2.19 -4.19
N ALA A 71 -7.78 -1.18 -4.81
CA ALA A 71 -8.49 -0.04 -5.34
C ALA A 71 -9.53 -0.45 -6.40
N GLU A 72 -9.16 -1.31 -7.34
CA GLU A 72 -10.08 -1.82 -8.37
C GLU A 72 -11.30 -2.50 -7.76
N ARG A 73 -11.10 -3.31 -6.73
CA ARG A 73 -12.18 -3.97 -6.00
C ARG A 73 -13.15 -2.99 -5.36
N PHE A 74 -12.65 -1.95 -4.69
CA PHE A 74 -13.48 -0.93 -4.06
C PHE A 74 -14.19 -0.02 -5.07
N LEU A 75 -13.53 0.33 -6.17
CA LEU A 75 -14.09 1.18 -7.23
C LEU A 75 -15.26 0.54 -7.97
N ARG A 76 -15.40 -0.77 -7.92
CA ARG A 76 -16.56 -1.49 -8.48
C ARG A 76 -17.82 -1.39 -7.65
N ARG A 77 -17.73 -1.01 -6.38
CA ARG A 77 -18.89 -0.85 -5.50
C ARG A 77 -19.73 0.34 -5.97
N LYS A 78 -21.03 0.14 -6.18
CA LYS A 78 -21.95 1.16 -6.71
C LYS A 78 -21.89 2.52 -5.99
N PRO A 79 -21.96 2.61 -4.65
CA PRO A 79 -21.91 3.90 -3.97
C PRO A 79 -20.62 4.67 -4.24
N ILE A 80 -19.49 3.97 -4.37
CA ILE A 80 -18.17 4.55 -4.65
C ILE A 80 -18.03 4.90 -6.12
N ALA A 81 -18.50 4.04 -7.01
CA ALA A 81 -18.45 4.26 -8.45
C ALA A 81 -19.19 5.54 -8.87
N GLN A 82 -20.21 5.93 -8.12
CA GLN A 82 -21.03 7.12 -8.38
C GLN A 82 -20.49 8.40 -7.71
N ASP A 83 -19.59 8.26 -6.74
CA ASP A 83 -18.97 9.38 -6.02
C ASP A 83 -17.56 9.65 -6.55
N GLU A 84 -17.44 10.65 -7.40
CA GLU A 84 -16.17 11.03 -8.03
C GLU A 84 -15.07 11.37 -7.01
N ILE A 85 -15.41 12.05 -5.92
CA ILE A 85 -14.44 12.40 -4.87
C ILE A 85 -13.90 11.14 -4.19
N SER A 86 -14.77 10.22 -3.81
CA SER A 86 -14.36 8.95 -3.22
C SER A 86 -13.48 8.13 -4.17
N ARG A 87 -13.80 8.10 -5.46
CA ARG A 87 -12.96 7.45 -6.47
C ARG A 87 -11.57 8.08 -6.56
N CYS A 88 -11.49 9.41 -6.60
CA CYS A 88 -10.21 10.11 -6.64
C CYS A 88 -9.37 9.86 -5.39
N ILE A 89 -9.98 9.80 -4.20
CA ILE A 89 -9.30 9.48 -2.95
C ILE A 89 -8.70 8.07 -3.02
N ILE A 90 -9.50 7.08 -3.41
CA ILE A 90 -9.05 5.68 -3.53
C ILE A 90 -7.91 5.56 -4.54
N GLN A 91 -8.01 6.20 -5.70
CA GLN A 91 -6.96 6.20 -6.71
C GLN A 91 -5.67 6.86 -6.22
N ALA A 92 -5.77 7.99 -5.50
CA ALA A 92 -4.61 8.66 -4.93
C ALA A 92 -3.88 7.77 -3.92
N LEU A 93 -4.61 7.11 -3.03
CA LEU A 93 -4.05 6.20 -2.04
C LEU A 93 -3.47 4.91 -2.67
N ALA A 94 -4.08 4.43 -3.76
CA ALA A 94 -3.55 3.29 -4.50
C ALA A 94 -2.17 3.58 -5.10
N VAL A 95 -2.00 4.75 -5.70
CA VAL A 95 -0.75 5.14 -6.38
C VAL A 95 0.32 5.59 -5.38
N LYS A 96 -0.04 6.43 -4.41
CA LYS A 96 0.92 7.07 -3.49
C LYS A 96 1.13 6.32 -2.17
N GLY A 97 0.24 5.40 -1.81
CA GLY A 97 0.25 4.75 -0.51
C GLY A 97 -0.38 5.60 0.59
N ALA A 98 0.10 5.47 1.83
CA ALA A 98 -0.44 6.19 2.97
C ALA A 98 -0.25 7.72 2.84
N LEU A 99 -1.32 8.48 2.98
CA LEU A 99 -1.33 9.94 2.87
C LEU A 99 -2.15 10.58 3.99
N ASN A 100 -1.73 11.76 4.44
CA ASN A 100 -2.53 12.60 5.32
C ASN A 100 -3.61 13.39 4.53
N ILE A 101 -4.55 14.00 5.22
CA ILE A 101 -5.66 14.77 4.60
C ILE A 101 -5.16 15.86 3.65
N SER A 102 -4.11 16.57 4.01
CA SER A 102 -3.54 17.64 3.16
C SER A 102 -2.96 17.10 1.86
N ALA A 103 -2.25 15.98 1.94
CA ALA A 103 -1.68 15.32 0.76
C ALA A 103 -2.79 14.71 -0.12
N ILE A 104 -3.80 14.08 0.47
CA ILE A 104 -4.97 13.58 -0.26
C ILE A 104 -5.67 14.74 -0.99
N THR A 105 -5.89 15.86 -0.31
CA THR A 105 -6.52 17.05 -0.91
C THR A 105 -5.73 17.53 -2.14
N ARG A 106 -4.41 17.62 -2.04
CA ARG A 106 -3.57 18.00 -3.18
C ARG A 106 -3.69 17.04 -4.36
N GLN A 107 -3.68 15.74 -4.09
CA GLN A 107 -3.81 14.73 -5.14
C GLN A 107 -5.19 14.77 -5.81
N VAL A 108 -6.25 14.88 -5.04
CA VAL A 108 -7.61 14.98 -5.58
C VAL A 108 -7.80 16.27 -6.38
N THR A 109 -7.26 17.39 -5.90
CA THR A 109 -7.28 18.67 -6.64
C THR A 109 -6.55 18.56 -7.97
N ALA A 110 -5.43 17.85 -8.03
CA ALA A 110 -4.71 17.59 -9.27
C ALA A 110 -5.52 16.74 -10.26
N MET A 111 -6.35 15.83 -9.77
CA MET A 111 -7.17 14.94 -10.61
C MET A 111 -8.45 15.60 -11.15
N ARG A 112 -9.07 16.50 -10.41
CA ARG A 112 -10.38 17.05 -10.76
C ARG A 112 -10.53 18.57 -10.62
N ALA A 113 -9.45 19.30 -10.53
CA ALA A 113 -9.38 20.76 -10.50
C ALA A 113 -10.01 21.48 -9.29
N LYS A 114 -11.00 20.92 -8.61
CA LYS A 114 -11.60 21.51 -7.39
C LYS A 114 -11.89 20.46 -6.33
N ALA A 115 -11.29 20.60 -5.17
CA ALA A 115 -11.59 19.80 -3.98
C ALA A 115 -11.41 20.63 -2.72
N SER A 116 -12.47 20.71 -1.94
CA SER A 116 -12.45 21.34 -0.63
C SER A 116 -11.85 20.37 0.40
N ARG A 117 -10.91 20.84 1.22
CA ARG A 117 -10.33 20.05 2.31
C ARG A 117 -11.39 19.51 3.27
N ARG A 118 -12.46 20.28 3.51
CA ARG A 118 -13.60 19.86 4.33
C ARG A 118 -14.30 18.63 3.73
N ILE A 119 -14.62 18.69 2.44
CA ILE A 119 -15.28 17.57 1.73
C ILE A 119 -14.38 16.36 1.70
N ILE A 120 -13.09 16.53 1.44
CA ILE A 120 -12.11 15.43 1.47
C ILE A 120 -12.08 14.75 2.84
N ARG A 121 -12.05 15.53 3.92
CA ARG A 121 -12.08 14.98 5.28
C ARG A 121 -13.36 14.18 5.54
N GLU A 122 -14.51 14.70 5.16
CA GLU A 122 -15.80 14.01 5.31
C GLU A 122 -15.82 12.68 4.54
N ARG A 123 -15.32 12.68 3.31
CA ARG A 123 -15.26 11.45 2.50
C ARG A 123 -14.25 10.43 3.03
N VAL A 124 -13.09 10.88 3.49
CA VAL A 124 -12.08 10.01 4.12
C VAL A 124 -12.65 9.35 5.37
N GLN A 125 -13.33 10.12 6.23
CA GLN A 125 -13.99 9.57 7.42
C GLN A 125 -15.07 8.56 7.08
N LYS A 126 -15.87 8.83 6.05
CA LYS A 126 -16.88 7.89 5.55
C LYS A 126 -16.27 6.60 5.03
N LEU A 127 -15.23 6.69 4.22
CA LEU A 127 -14.52 5.52 3.68
C LEU A 127 -13.83 4.71 4.80
N HIS A 128 -13.29 5.38 5.79
CA HIS A 128 -12.74 4.73 6.98
C HIS A 128 -13.83 3.99 7.76
N GLY A 129 -14.99 4.63 8.00
CA GLY A 129 -16.14 4.00 8.66
C GLY A 129 -16.70 2.80 7.90
N GLN A 130 -16.54 2.76 6.57
CA GLN A 130 -16.95 1.63 5.73
C GLN A 130 -15.91 0.51 5.65
N GLY A 131 -14.78 0.63 6.36
CA GLY A 131 -13.72 -0.37 6.35
C GLY A 131 -12.88 -0.40 5.07
N ILE A 132 -12.92 0.64 4.25
CA ILE A 132 -12.15 0.77 3.00
C ILE A 132 -10.77 1.36 3.28
N LEU A 133 -10.67 2.27 4.25
CA LEU A 133 -9.43 2.90 4.67
C LEU A 133 -9.06 2.50 6.09
N VAL A 134 -7.77 2.36 6.32
CA VAL A 134 -7.16 2.25 7.65
C VAL A 134 -6.54 3.59 8.01
N LYS A 135 -6.74 4.02 9.24
CA LYS A 135 -6.10 5.21 9.81
C LYS A 135 -4.87 4.79 10.61
N ASN A 136 -3.74 5.35 10.29
CA ASN A 136 -2.51 5.19 11.05
C ASN A 136 -2.32 6.41 11.95
N ASP A 137 -2.33 6.18 13.26
CA ASP A 137 -2.10 7.23 14.24
C ASP A 137 -0.59 7.44 14.44
N GLY A 138 -0.09 8.56 13.96
CA GLY A 138 1.27 9.01 14.14
C GLY A 138 1.25 10.48 14.56
N LYS A 139 2.38 11.16 14.44
CA LYS A 139 2.48 12.61 14.69
C LYS A 139 1.47 13.39 13.82
N VAL A 140 1.25 12.92 12.60
CA VAL A 140 0.18 13.38 11.71
C VAL A 140 -0.58 12.14 11.25
N PRO A 141 -1.91 12.06 11.43
CA PRO A 141 -2.68 10.90 10.98
C PRO A 141 -2.59 10.71 9.47
N THR A 142 -2.35 9.48 9.04
CA THR A 142 -2.36 9.08 7.63
C THR A 142 -3.42 8.02 7.39
N TYR A 143 -3.86 7.92 6.14
CA TYR A 143 -4.85 6.95 5.70
C TYR A 143 -4.29 6.14 4.55
N GLU A 144 -4.62 4.86 4.52
CA GLU A 144 -4.24 3.95 3.44
C GLU A 144 -5.39 2.98 3.12
N LEU A 145 -5.32 2.33 1.97
CA LEU A 145 -6.30 1.31 1.60
C LEU A 145 -6.13 0.06 2.46
N VAL A 146 -7.25 -0.52 2.90
CA VAL A 146 -7.27 -1.81 3.59
C VAL A 146 -6.73 -2.89 2.66
N ASN A 147 -5.76 -3.66 3.13
CA ASN A 147 -5.28 -4.86 2.46
C ASN A 147 -6.14 -6.07 2.83
N LYS A 148 -6.16 -7.06 1.95
CA LYS A 148 -6.94 -8.29 2.14
C LYS A 148 -6.52 -9.08 3.38
N ASP A 149 -5.29 -8.86 3.84
CA ASP A 149 -4.71 -9.56 4.99
C ASP A 149 -5.12 -8.97 6.35
N ASP A 150 -5.73 -7.77 6.35
CA ASP A 150 -6.20 -7.09 7.57
C ASP A 150 -7.68 -7.41 7.91
N GLN A 151 -8.27 -8.32 7.17
CA GLN A 151 -9.62 -8.85 7.40
C GLN A 151 -9.55 -10.30 7.91
#